data_2945f5382d864c2c643c9833a0a01e05
#
_entry.id   2945f5382d864c2c643c9833a0a01e05
#
_cell.length_a   1.000
_cell.length_b   1.000
_cell.length_c   1.000
_cell.angle_alpha   90.00
_cell.angle_beta   90.00
_cell.angle_gamma   90.00
#
_symmetry.space_group_name_H-M   'P 1'
#
loop_
_entity.id
_entity.type
_entity.pdbx_description
1 polymer ?
#
loop_
_entity_poly.entity_id
_entity_poly.type
_entity_poly.pdbx_seq_one_letter_code
_entity_poly.pdbx_strand_id
1 'polypeptide(L)'
;EFEGNKAIKTEMLTEGLSDAGLAEGEIFKKVTLDQMSAELERQYVLQGRYDAGITTEVENLPRNRVALKVNVEEGNVSGIRHINIVGNTKFDDETLREQFELRLPTWLSWYTKDGQYSREKLKGDLESLESYYLDRGYLNFEIASTQVAIAPNMEDVYITININEGEQYEVSAVEISGELRDIKEEAIRAMVLSAPGQIFSRELMTLSEERIETVLGNAGYTFASATGSPELAEDGESVIVKYFVDAGSRAYVRRISFSGNTLTQDEVLRREMRQMEGGWAS
;
A
#
# COMPACT_ATOMS: atom_id res chain seq x y z
N GLU A 1 29.75 -13.87 -13.68
CA GLU A 1 28.78 -14.60 -14.51
C GLU A 1 27.68 -15.16 -13.61
N PHE A 2 26.41 -15.04 -14.03
CA PHE A 2 25.25 -15.64 -13.35
C PHE A 2 24.72 -16.79 -14.15
N GLU A 3 24.39 -17.88 -13.48
CA GLU A 3 23.74 -19.04 -14.07
C GLU A 3 22.51 -19.45 -13.25
N GLY A 4 21.44 -19.92 -13.93
CA GLY A 4 20.24 -20.46 -13.29
C GLY A 4 19.14 -19.44 -12.94
N ASN A 5 19.44 -18.16 -12.95
CA ASN A 5 18.48 -17.09 -12.66
C ASN A 5 17.49 -16.87 -13.83
N LYS A 6 16.21 -17.04 -13.56
CA LYS A 6 15.10 -16.84 -14.52
C LYS A 6 14.09 -15.80 -14.01
N ALA A 7 13.84 -15.79 -12.70
CA ALA A 7 12.88 -14.88 -12.09
C ALA A 7 13.42 -13.45 -11.97
N ILE A 8 14.71 -13.31 -11.67
CA ILE A 8 15.39 -12.01 -11.63
C ILE A 8 16.34 -11.93 -12.84
N LYS A 9 16.22 -10.87 -13.62
CA LYS A 9 17.05 -10.69 -14.83
C LYS A 9 18.52 -10.50 -14.48
N THR A 10 19.41 -11.05 -15.30
CA THR A 10 20.88 -10.95 -15.11
C THR A 10 21.36 -9.52 -15.04
N GLU A 11 20.74 -8.59 -15.81
CA GLU A 11 21.09 -7.18 -15.81
C GLU A 11 20.89 -6.56 -14.41
N MET A 12 19.74 -6.84 -13.76
CA MET A 12 19.45 -6.35 -12.40
C MET A 12 20.42 -6.93 -11.37
N LEU A 13 20.75 -8.21 -11.49
CA LEU A 13 21.73 -8.86 -10.61
C LEU A 13 23.13 -8.27 -10.78
N THR A 14 23.52 -7.95 -12.01
CA THR A 14 24.81 -7.35 -12.31
C THR A 14 24.90 -5.90 -11.79
N GLU A 15 23.81 -5.14 -11.91
CA GLU A 15 23.71 -3.79 -11.35
C GLU A 15 23.83 -3.83 -9.82
N GLY A 16 23.11 -4.72 -9.15
CA GLY A 16 23.22 -4.92 -7.70
C GLY A 16 24.62 -5.33 -7.24
N LEU A 17 25.33 -6.17 -8.02
CA LEU A 17 26.75 -6.48 -7.76
C LEU A 17 27.63 -5.22 -7.86
N SER A 18 27.41 -4.43 -8.89
CA SER A 18 28.17 -3.18 -9.11
C SER A 18 27.97 -2.19 -7.97
N ASP A 19 26.71 -2.01 -7.54
CA ASP A 19 26.36 -1.12 -6.42
C ASP A 19 26.94 -1.60 -5.09
N ALA A 20 27.08 -2.91 -4.93
CA ALA A 20 27.75 -3.50 -3.77
C ALA A 20 29.28 -3.38 -3.81
N GLY A 21 29.87 -2.84 -4.88
CA GLY A 21 31.33 -2.70 -5.05
C GLY A 21 32.02 -3.97 -5.52
N LEU A 22 31.32 -4.82 -6.29
CA LEU A 22 31.83 -6.01 -6.97
C LEU A 22 31.77 -5.85 -8.49
N ALA A 23 31.98 -4.64 -8.98
CA ALA A 23 32.06 -4.36 -10.41
C ALA A 23 33.38 -4.86 -11.02
N GLU A 24 33.36 -5.00 -12.35
CA GLU A 24 34.56 -5.34 -13.11
C GLU A 24 35.65 -4.25 -12.93
N GLY A 25 36.84 -4.66 -12.51
CA GLY A 25 37.94 -3.74 -12.23
C GLY A 25 38.07 -3.27 -10.77
N GLU A 26 37.10 -3.60 -9.93
CA GLU A 26 37.14 -3.30 -8.49
C GLU A 26 37.94 -4.35 -7.68
N ILE A 27 38.30 -3.96 -6.45
CA ILE A 27 39.03 -4.87 -5.55
C ILE A 27 38.07 -5.89 -4.97
N PHE A 28 38.33 -7.16 -5.27
CA PHE A 28 37.53 -8.26 -4.72
C PHE A 28 37.61 -8.34 -3.19
N LYS A 29 36.45 -8.40 -2.54
CA LYS A 29 36.30 -8.62 -1.10
C LYS A 29 35.33 -9.77 -0.87
N LYS A 30 35.83 -10.85 -0.26
CA LYS A 30 35.00 -12.04 0.02
C LYS A 30 33.79 -11.70 0.89
N VAL A 31 33.95 -10.83 1.90
CA VAL A 31 32.86 -10.41 2.79
C VAL A 31 31.72 -9.74 2.02
N THR A 32 32.04 -8.92 1.03
CA THR A 32 31.04 -8.29 0.17
C THR A 32 30.29 -9.31 -0.69
N LEU A 33 30.99 -10.32 -1.20
CA LEU A 33 30.37 -11.41 -1.95
C LEU A 33 29.42 -12.24 -1.08
N ASP A 34 29.82 -12.58 0.15
CA ASP A 34 28.99 -13.34 1.08
C ASP A 34 27.73 -12.54 1.49
N GLN A 35 27.86 -11.24 1.73
CA GLN A 35 26.74 -10.33 2.02
C GLN A 35 25.78 -10.23 0.84
N MET A 36 26.29 -10.10 -0.36
CA MET A 36 25.48 -10.02 -1.57
C MET A 36 24.74 -11.35 -1.82
N SER A 37 25.39 -12.50 -1.63
CA SER A 37 24.74 -13.80 -1.75
C SER A 37 23.56 -13.94 -0.78
N ALA A 38 23.74 -13.54 0.48
CA ALA A 38 22.66 -13.54 1.47
C ALA A 38 21.53 -12.58 1.11
N GLU A 39 21.85 -11.41 0.54
CA GLU A 39 20.83 -10.46 0.09
C GLU A 39 20.06 -11.01 -1.13
N LEU A 40 20.72 -11.66 -2.06
CA LEU A 40 20.06 -12.32 -3.20
C LEU A 40 19.13 -13.44 -2.74
N GLU A 41 19.57 -14.31 -1.82
CA GLU A 41 18.70 -15.33 -1.22
C GLU A 41 17.47 -14.69 -0.59
N ARG A 42 17.65 -13.58 0.15
CA ARG A 42 16.56 -12.82 0.74
C ARG A 42 15.57 -12.31 -0.31
N GLN A 43 16.06 -11.81 -1.45
CA GLN A 43 15.22 -11.34 -2.56
C GLN A 43 14.38 -12.48 -3.16
N TYR A 44 14.93 -13.66 -3.31
CA TYR A 44 14.18 -14.85 -3.75
C TYR A 44 13.14 -15.29 -2.71
N VAL A 45 13.49 -15.26 -1.42
CA VAL A 45 12.55 -15.53 -0.31
C VAL A 45 11.39 -14.54 -0.31
N LEU A 46 11.65 -13.25 -0.55
CA LEU A 46 10.59 -12.23 -0.67
C LEU A 46 9.63 -12.52 -1.83
N GLN A 47 10.12 -13.17 -2.89
CA GLN A 47 9.29 -13.63 -4.01
C GLN A 47 8.61 -14.98 -3.76
N GLY A 48 8.63 -15.49 -2.52
CA GLY A 48 8.00 -16.75 -2.14
C GLY A 48 8.81 -18.01 -2.54
N ARG A 49 10.11 -17.87 -2.84
CA ARG A 49 11.00 -18.98 -3.20
C ARG A 49 11.88 -19.35 -2.01
N TYR A 50 11.29 -20.09 -1.07
CA TYR A 50 11.95 -20.44 0.20
C TYR A 50 13.02 -21.49 0.09
N ASP A 51 13.06 -22.22 -1.04
CA ASP A 51 14.08 -23.24 -1.37
C ASP A 51 15.16 -22.67 -2.31
N ALA A 52 15.23 -21.35 -2.47
CA ALA A 52 16.25 -20.73 -3.27
C ALA A 52 17.63 -20.87 -2.61
N GLY A 53 18.61 -21.31 -3.37
CA GLY A 53 20.01 -21.43 -2.95
C GLY A 53 20.93 -20.65 -3.88
N ILE A 54 21.91 -19.94 -3.30
CA ILE A 54 22.94 -19.24 -4.07
C ILE A 54 24.30 -19.78 -3.71
N THR A 55 24.99 -20.32 -4.71
CA THR A 55 26.36 -20.78 -4.57
C THR A 55 27.30 -19.91 -5.39
N THR A 56 28.43 -19.53 -4.78
CA THR A 56 29.41 -18.66 -5.42
C THR A 56 30.73 -19.37 -5.57
N GLU A 57 31.29 -19.32 -6.77
CA GLU A 57 32.63 -19.84 -7.07
C GLU A 57 33.56 -18.67 -7.42
N VAL A 58 34.76 -18.70 -6.85
CA VAL A 58 35.80 -17.70 -7.09
C VAL A 58 36.99 -18.39 -7.74
N GLU A 59 37.24 -18.10 -9.01
CA GLU A 59 38.37 -18.64 -9.76
C GLU A 59 39.51 -17.61 -9.81
N ASN A 60 40.71 -18.04 -9.45
CA ASN A 60 41.89 -17.19 -9.55
C ASN A 60 42.42 -17.16 -10.98
N LEU A 61 42.47 -15.97 -11.55
CA LEU A 61 42.99 -15.70 -12.89
C LEU A 61 44.42 -15.10 -12.86
N PRO A 62 45.21 -15.22 -13.95
CA PRO A 62 46.50 -14.58 -14.05
C PRO A 62 46.43 -13.07 -13.82
N ARG A 63 47.54 -12.45 -13.36
CA ARG A 63 47.68 -11.02 -13.07
C ARG A 63 46.84 -10.53 -11.89
N ASN A 64 46.73 -11.33 -10.84
CA ASN A 64 45.99 -10.99 -9.60
C ASN A 64 44.52 -10.62 -9.83
N ARG A 65 43.85 -11.33 -10.74
CA ARG A 65 42.42 -11.16 -11.03
C ARG A 65 41.63 -12.37 -10.53
N VAL A 66 40.34 -12.18 -10.30
CA VAL A 66 39.39 -13.24 -9.97
C VAL A 66 38.22 -13.21 -10.93
N ALA A 67 37.72 -14.38 -11.30
CA ALA A 67 36.40 -14.52 -11.91
C ALA A 67 35.39 -14.96 -10.85
N LEU A 68 34.24 -14.35 -10.87
CA LEU A 68 33.11 -14.70 -9.99
C LEU A 68 32.04 -15.41 -10.82
N LYS A 69 31.68 -16.62 -10.39
CA LYS A 69 30.53 -17.34 -10.91
C LYS A 69 29.50 -17.49 -9.80
N VAL A 70 28.28 -17.05 -10.07
CA VAL A 70 27.15 -17.11 -9.15
C VAL A 70 26.10 -18.06 -9.74
N ASN A 71 25.97 -19.22 -9.12
CA ASN A 71 24.97 -20.22 -9.51
C ASN A 71 23.73 -20.02 -8.63
N VAL A 72 22.58 -19.82 -9.27
CA VAL A 72 21.30 -19.60 -8.61
C VAL A 72 20.42 -20.83 -8.82
N GLU A 73 20.07 -21.49 -7.73
CA GLU A 73 19.01 -22.50 -7.70
C GLU A 73 17.75 -21.81 -7.17
N GLU A 74 16.84 -21.40 -8.08
CA GLU A 74 15.69 -20.57 -7.69
C GLU A 74 14.65 -21.32 -6.85
N GLY A 75 14.65 -22.65 -6.87
CA GLY A 75 13.61 -23.44 -6.25
C GLY A 75 12.21 -23.24 -6.83
N ASN A 76 11.21 -23.79 -6.19
CA ASN A 76 9.80 -23.59 -6.54
C ASN A 76 9.22 -22.39 -5.79
N VAL A 77 8.20 -21.74 -6.38
CA VAL A 77 7.42 -20.74 -5.66
C VAL A 77 6.45 -21.44 -4.74
N SER A 78 6.49 -21.12 -3.46
CA SER A 78 5.60 -21.72 -2.47
C SER A 78 4.16 -21.28 -2.67
N GLY A 79 3.26 -22.24 -2.71
CA GLY A 79 1.83 -22.03 -2.89
C GLY A 79 1.07 -21.97 -1.56
N ILE A 80 -0.01 -21.19 -1.53
CA ILE A 80 -0.88 -21.14 -0.36
C ILE A 80 -1.74 -22.40 -0.33
N ARG A 81 -1.59 -23.18 0.72
CA ARG A 81 -2.38 -24.40 0.93
C ARG A 81 -3.65 -24.12 1.72
N HIS A 82 -3.56 -23.22 2.70
CA HIS A 82 -4.69 -22.88 3.56
C HIS A 82 -4.54 -21.47 4.13
N ILE A 83 -5.68 -20.75 4.19
CA ILE A 83 -5.82 -19.50 4.92
C ILE A 83 -6.92 -19.71 5.96
N ASN A 84 -6.55 -19.65 7.23
CA ASN A 84 -7.43 -19.83 8.37
C ASN A 84 -7.59 -18.50 9.10
N ILE A 85 -8.84 -18.05 9.28
CA ILE A 85 -9.18 -16.88 10.07
C ILE A 85 -9.82 -17.39 11.36
N VAL A 86 -9.34 -16.91 12.49
CA VAL A 86 -9.77 -17.37 13.81
C VAL A 86 -10.26 -16.18 14.62
N GLY A 87 -11.44 -16.30 15.21
CA GLY A 87 -12.07 -15.25 16.01
C GLY A 87 -13.20 -14.53 15.28
N ASN A 88 -13.42 -14.84 14.01
CA ASN A 88 -14.54 -14.33 13.22
C ASN A 88 -15.84 -15.04 13.63
N THR A 89 -16.80 -14.26 14.09
CA THR A 89 -18.14 -14.71 14.51
C THR A 89 -19.25 -13.97 13.78
N LYS A 90 -18.96 -12.77 13.28
CA LYS A 90 -19.92 -11.90 12.59
C LYS A 90 -19.96 -12.15 11.08
N PHE A 91 -18.81 -12.52 10.51
CA PHE A 91 -18.70 -12.86 9.09
C PHE A 91 -18.07 -14.23 8.93
N ASP A 92 -18.48 -14.97 7.92
CA ASP A 92 -17.93 -16.28 7.61
C ASP A 92 -16.57 -16.17 6.88
N ASP A 93 -15.81 -17.24 6.92
CA ASP A 93 -14.47 -17.34 6.31
C ASP A 93 -14.47 -17.06 4.81
N GLU A 94 -15.55 -17.44 4.10
CA GLU A 94 -15.63 -17.27 2.66
C GLU A 94 -15.75 -15.79 2.31
N THR A 95 -16.65 -15.07 2.98
CA THR A 95 -16.85 -13.63 2.85
C THR A 95 -15.56 -12.84 3.14
N LEU A 96 -14.83 -13.22 4.20
CA LEU A 96 -13.59 -12.54 4.56
C LEU A 96 -12.47 -12.83 3.56
N ARG A 97 -12.34 -14.08 3.09
CA ARG A 97 -11.35 -14.45 2.08
C ARG A 97 -11.62 -13.84 0.70
N GLU A 98 -12.85 -13.48 0.38
CA GLU A 98 -13.16 -12.74 -0.85
C GLU A 98 -12.48 -11.36 -0.91
N GLN A 99 -12.15 -10.77 0.26
CA GLN A 99 -11.45 -9.49 0.36
C GLN A 99 -9.96 -9.60 0.05
N PHE A 100 -9.42 -10.83 -0.05
CA PHE A 100 -7.99 -11.09 -0.20
C PHE A 100 -7.59 -11.15 -1.67
N GLU A 101 -6.42 -10.60 -1.98
CA GLU A 101 -5.74 -10.83 -3.26
C GLU A 101 -5.12 -12.23 -3.30
N LEU A 102 -4.61 -12.70 -2.13
CA LEU A 102 -4.12 -14.05 -1.97
C LEU A 102 -5.28 -15.05 -2.06
N ARG A 103 -5.16 -16.00 -2.97
CA ARG A 103 -6.20 -17.00 -3.22
C ARG A 103 -5.66 -18.40 -3.05
N LEU A 104 -6.53 -19.31 -2.65
CA LEU A 104 -6.21 -20.73 -2.69
C LEU A 104 -6.04 -21.18 -4.15
N PRO A 105 -5.10 -22.07 -4.44
CA PRO A 105 -4.87 -22.55 -5.80
C PRO A 105 -6.12 -23.25 -6.35
N THR A 106 -6.52 -22.84 -7.55
CA THR A 106 -7.61 -23.45 -8.33
C THR A 106 -7.02 -24.30 -9.45
N TRP A 107 -7.84 -25.04 -10.18
CA TRP A 107 -7.39 -25.83 -11.33
C TRP A 107 -6.79 -24.97 -12.47
N LEU A 108 -7.04 -23.64 -12.49
CA LEU A 108 -6.46 -22.67 -13.43
C LEU A 108 -5.19 -21.98 -12.91
N SER A 109 -4.81 -22.20 -11.65
CA SER A 109 -3.68 -21.50 -11.01
C SER A 109 -2.33 -21.76 -11.69
N TRP A 110 -2.20 -22.85 -12.45
CA TRP A 110 -1.03 -23.11 -13.28
C TRP A 110 -0.81 -22.05 -14.37
N TYR A 111 -1.89 -21.36 -14.79
CA TYR A 111 -1.85 -20.29 -15.80
C TYR A 111 -1.86 -18.89 -15.17
N THR A 112 -2.70 -18.66 -14.15
CA THR A 112 -2.91 -17.35 -13.51
C THR A 112 -1.87 -17.02 -12.43
N LYS A 113 -1.13 -18.02 -11.94
CA LYS A 113 -0.20 -17.93 -10.81
C LYS A 113 -0.85 -17.40 -9.50
N ASP A 114 -2.16 -17.52 -9.38
CA ASP A 114 -2.95 -17.01 -8.24
C ASP A 114 -2.62 -17.88 -7.04
N GLY A 115 -2.29 -18.46 -6.47
CA GLY A 115 -2.01 -19.31 -5.31
C GLY A 115 -0.58 -19.16 -4.79
N GLN A 116 0.20 -18.24 -5.36
CA GLN A 116 1.57 -18.02 -4.92
C GLN A 116 1.58 -17.11 -3.70
N TYR A 117 2.32 -17.51 -2.67
CA TYR A 117 2.49 -16.68 -1.49
C TYR A 117 3.41 -15.49 -1.76
N SER A 118 2.98 -14.31 -1.33
CA SER A 118 3.78 -13.09 -1.27
C SER A 118 3.52 -12.38 0.05
N ARG A 119 4.57 -11.93 0.70
CA ARG A 119 4.48 -11.18 1.96
C ARG A 119 3.80 -9.83 1.76
N GLU A 120 4.06 -9.18 0.64
CA GLU A 120 3.48 -7.88 0.28
C GLU A 120 1.97 -8.02 0.08
N LYS A 121 1.53 -9.06 -0.64
CA LYS A 121 0.11 -9.34 -0.81
C LYS A 121 -0.56 -9.66 0.52
N LEU A 122 0.06 -10.48 1.35
CA LEU A 122 -0.49 -10.76 2.68
C LEU A 122 -0.66 -9.47 3.49
N LYS A 123 0.30 -8.54 3.44
CA LYS A 123 0.17 -7.26 4.13
C LYS A 123 -1.01 -6.45 3.59
N GLY A 124 -1.18 -6.36 2.27
CA GLY A 124 -2.33 -5.71 1.65
C GLY A 124 -3.66 -6.38 2.02
N ASP A 125 -3.69 -7.71 2.09
CA ASP A 125 -4.87 -8.47 2.49
C ASP A 125 -5.26 -8.22 3.96
N LEU A 126 -4.27 -8.09 4.86
CA LEU A 126 -4.53 -7.72 6.25
C LEU A 126 -5.10 -6.29 6.37
N GLU A 127 -4.58 -5.34 5.59
CA GLU A 127 -5.11 -3.97 5.52
C GLU A 127 -6.53 -3.97 4.92
N SER A 128 -6.81 -4.81 3.92
CA SER A 128 -8.15 -4.96 3.34
C SER A 128 -9.13 -5.56 4.34
N LEU A 129 -8.69 -6.56 5.12
CA LEU A 129 -9.48 -7.16 6.19
C LEU A 129 -9.83 -6.13 7.28
N GLU A 130 -8.86 -5.33 7.71
CA GLU A 130 -9.08 -4.24 8.67
C GLU A 130 -10.07 -3.21 8.12
N SER A 131 -9.90 -2.78 6.87
CA SER A 131 -10.82 -1.84 6.22
C SER A 131 -12.23 -2.40 6.13
N TYR A 132 -12.38 -3.68 5.78
CA TYR A 132 -13.68 -4.36 5.70
C TYR A 132 -14.49 -4.27 7.01
N TYR A 133 -13.82 -4.48 8.16
CA TYR A 133 -14.45 -4.38 9.48
C TYR A 133 -14.72 -2.94 9.88
N LEU A 134 -13.77 -2.02 9.68
CA LEU A 134 -13.92 -0.60 10.02
C LEU A 134 -15.04 0.08 9.21
N ASP A 135 -15.23 -0.33 7.96
CA ASP A 135 -16.31 0.18 7.09
C ASP A 135 -17.69 -0.34 7.49
N ARG A 136 -17.74 -1.35 8.36
CA ARG A 136 -18.96 -1.96 8.91
C ARG A 136 -19.20 -1.64 10.38
N GLY A 137 -18.47 -0.66 10.91
CA GLY A 137 -18.68 -0.12 12.24
C GLY A 137 -17.88 -0.81 13.36
N TYR A 138 -17.02 -1.76 13.04
CA TYR A 138 -16.20 -2.46 14.05
C TYR A 138 -14.93 -1.65 14.34
N LEU A 139 -15.10 -0.52 15.04
CA LEU A 139 -14.02 0.45 15.31
C LEU A 139 -12.86 -0.16 16.10
N ASN A 140 -13.13 -1.12 16.98
CA ASN A 140 -12.14 -1.80 17.82
C ASN A 140 -11.67 -3.12 17.22
N PHE A 141 -11.85 -3.30 15.90
CA PHE A 141 -11.28 -4.46 15.21
C PHE A 141 -9.77 -4.48 15.34
N GLU A 142 -9.22 -5.65 15.62
CA GLU A 142 -7.79 -5.85 15.80
C GLU A 142 -7.35 -7.18 15.21
N ILE A 143 -6.23 -7.17 14.49
CA ILE A 143 -5.52 -8.39 14.12
C ILE A 143 -4.54 -8.73 15.23
N ALA A 144 -4.94 -9.66 16.10
CA ALA A 144 -4.16 -10.02 17.29
C ALA A 144 -2.83 -10.71 16.91
N SER A 145 -2.82 -11.55 15.88
CA SER A 145 -1.59 -12.15 15.36
C SER A 145 -1.78 -12.71 13.96
N THR A 146 -0.69 -12.74 13.20
CA THR A 146 -0.62 -13.42 11.89
C THR A 146 0.56 -14.40 11.92
N GLN A 147 0.29 -15.66 11.62
CA GLN A 147 1.28 -16.72 11.58
C GLN A 147 1.35 -17.30 10.17
N VAL A 148 2.57 -17.40 9.64
CA VAL A 148 2.85 -18.03 8.35
C VAL A 148 3.76 -19.23 8.62
N ALA A 149 3.26 -20.41 8.36
CA ALA A 149 4.01 -21.67 8.48
C ALA A 149 4.30 -22.21 7.10
N ILE A 150 5.57 -22.56 6.86
CA ILE A 150 6.03 -23.18 5.62
C ILE A 150 6.23 -24.66 5.92
N ALA A 151 5.67 -25.52 5.10
CA ALA A 151 5.84 -26.96 5.24
C ALA A 151 7.31 -27.38 4.99
N PRO A 152 7.75 -28.54 5.51
CA PRO A 152 9.12 -29.01 5.31
C PRO A 152 9.53 -29.24 3.85
N ASN A 153 8.55 -29.39 2.95
CA ASN A 153 8.78 -29.48 1.49
C ASN A 153 9.08 -28.11 0.83
N MET A 154 9.00 -27.00 1.59
CA MET A 154 9.17 -25.62 1.12
C MET A 154 8.20 -25.19 -0.01
N GLU A 155 7.19 -26.00 -0.31
CA GLU A 155 6.21 -25.75 -1.39
C GLU A 155 4.85 -25.30 -0.87
N ASP A 156 4.46 -25.71 0.34
CA ASP A 156 3.15 -25.44 0.93
C ASP A 156 3.23 -24.38 2.03
N VAL A 157 2.41 -23.33 1.94
CA VAL A 157 2.30 -22.25 2.94
C VAL A 157 0.93 -22.31 3.59
N TYR A 158 0.90 -22.22 4.92
CA TYR A 158 -0.27 -22.15 5.76
C TYR A 158 -0.28 -20.81 6.47
N ILE A 159 -1.39 -20.07 6.34
CA ILE A 159 -1.56 -18.75 6.94
C ILE A 159 -2.66 -18.87 8.01
N THR A 160 -2.39 -18.39 9.22
CA THR A 160 -3.38 -18.29 10.29
C THR A 160 -3.43 -16.84 10.77
N ILE A 161 -4.61 -16.24 10.71
CA ILE A 161 -4.88 -14.86 11.12
C ILE A 161 -5.82 -14.91 12.31
N ASN A 162 -5.35 -14.49 13.48
CA ASN A 162 -6.19 -14.39 14.67
C ASN A 162 -6.68 -12.95 14.78
N ILE A 163 -8.00 -12.78 14.86
CA ILE A 163 -8.67 -11.49 14.93
C ILE A 163 -9.51 -11.35 16.19
N ASN A 164 -9.71 -10.10 16.59
CA ASN A 164 -10.71 -9.69 17.55
C ASN A 164 -11.65 -8.70 16.85
N GLU A 165 -12.90 -9.08 16.66
CA GLU A 165 -13.86 -8.28 15.88
C GLU A 165 -14.30 -7.00 16.62
N GLY A 166 -14.35 -7.04 17.94
CA GLY A 166 -14.92 -5.96 18.75
C GLY A 166 -16.42 -5.84 18.59
N GLU A 167 -16.97 -4.70 19.03
CA GLU A 167 -18.40 -4.39 18.91
C GLU A 167 -18.65 -3.48 17.70
N GLN A 168 -19.87 -3.53 17.17
CA GLN A 168 -20.31 -2.68 16.08
C GLN A 168 -20.89 -1.38 16.63
N TYR A 169 -20.46 -0.24 16.10
CA TYR A 169 -20.85 1.09 16.54
C TYR A 169 -21.69 1.82 15.50
N GLU A 170 -22.70 2.55 16.02
CA GLU A 170 -23.47 3.52 15.24
C GLU A 170 -22.97 4.93 15.50
N VAL A 171 -23.13 5.82 14.50
CA VAL A 171 -22.82 7.25 14.63
C VAL A 171 -23.90 7.92 15.47
N SER A 172 -23.56 8.49 16.62
CA SER A 172 -24.46 9.29 17.44
C SER A 172 -24.51 10.76 17.03
N ALA A 173 -23.37 11.31 16.65
CA ALA A 173 -23.27 12.71 16.25
C ALA A 173 -22.12 12.93 15.24
N VAL A 174 -22.23 14.03 14.51
CA VAL A 174 -21.16 14.57 13.66
C VAL A 174 -20.81 15.97 14.16
N GLU A 175 -19.57 16.18 14.53
CA GLU A 175 -19.04 17.46 14.98
C GLU A 175 -18.05 18.02 13.98
N ILE A 176 -18.09 19.33 13.76
CA ILE A 176 -17.17 20.06 12.87
C ILE A 176 -16.47 21.11 13.72
N SER A 177 -15.16 21.20 13.59
CA SER A 177 -14.32 22.15 14.31
C SER A 177 -13.17 22.61 13.41
N GLY A 178 -12.42 23.61 13.87
CA GLY A 178 -11.24 24.10 13.18
C GLY A 178 -11.37 25.54 12.65
N GLU A 179 -10.52 25.91 11.69
CA GLU A 179 -10.45 27.25 11.13
C GLU A 179 -11.25 27.37 9.81
N LEU A 180 -12.56 27.58 9.91
CA LEU A 180 -13.47 27.63 8.75
C LEU A 180 -13.43 28.95 7.96
N ARG A 181 -12.75 29.99 8.50
CA ARG A 181 -12.69 31.35 7.90
C ARG A 181 -14.09 31.95 7.65
N ASP A 182 -14.37 32.29 6.39
CA ASP A 182 -15.65 32.82 5.94
C ASP A 182 -16.65 31.75 5.46
N ILE A 183 -16.30 30.45 5.67
CA ILE A 183 -17.12 29.32 5.29
C ILE A 183 -18.07 28.98 6.44
N LYS A 184 -19.35 28.85 6.11
CA LYS A 184 -20.36 28.47 7.10
C LYS A 184 -20.26 26.97 7.41
N GLU A 185 -20.38 26.62 8.68
CA GLU A 185 -20.36 25.21 9.14
C GLU A 185 -21.41 24.37 8.41
N GLU A 186 -22.59 24.92 8.15
CA GLU A 186 -23.66 24.20 7.44
C GLU A 186 -23.24 23.78 6.02
N ALA A 187 -22.38 24.58 5.38
CA ALA A 187 -21.84 24.23 4.07
C ALA A 187 -20.88 23.04 4.16
N ILE A 188 -20.04 22.98 5.19
CA ILE A 188 -19.17 21.83 5.44
C ILE A 188 -20.00 20.59 5.81
N ARG A 189 -20.98 20.76 6.70
CA ARG A 189 -21.88 19.68 7.13
C ARG A 189 -22.62 19.03 5.97
N ALA A 190 -23.00 19.79 4.96
CA ALA A 190 -23.65 19.29 3.74
C ALA A 190 -22.73 18.39 2.88
N MET A 191 -21.43 18.41 3.12
CA MET A 191 -20.44 17.59 2.41
C MET A 191 -20.16 16.25 3.11
N VAL A 192 -20.50 16.17 4.40
CA VAL A 192 -20.31 14.97 5.20
C VAL A 192 -21.31 13.90 4.77
N LEU A 193 -20.82 12.68 4.60
CA LEU A 193 -21.60 11.51 4.17
C LEU A 193 -22.13 10.70 5.37
N SER A 194 -21.46 10.77 6.51
CA SER A 194 -21.91 10.11 7.74
C SER A 194 -23.06 10.88 8.39
N ALA A 195 -24.07 10.15 8.87
CA ALA A 195 -25.21 10.76 9.57
C ALA A 195 -25.53 10.02 10.86
N PRO A 196 -26.06 10.69 11.89
CA PRO A 196 -26.53 10.04 13.12
C PRO A 196 -27.54 8.92 12.84
N GLY A 197 -27.39 7.80 13.55
CA GLY A 197 -28.22 6.59 13.39
C GLY A 197 -27.74 5.65 12.26
N GLN A 198 -26.65 5.96 11.58
CA GLN A 198 -26.00 5.05 10.63
C GLN A 198 -24.90 4.28 11.31
N ILE A 199 -24.61 3.07 10.82
CA ILE A 199 -23.43 2.31 11.20
C ILE A 199 -22.21 3.14 10.82
N PHE A 200 -21.22 3.24 11.71
CA PHE A 200 -19.95 3.90 11.42
C PHE A 200 -19.27 3.23 10.21
N SER A 201 -18.68 4.03 9.36
CA SER A 201 -17.86 3.57 8.22
C SER A 201 -16.66 4.47 8.06
N ARG A 202 -15.46 3.88 8.11
CA ARG A 202 -14.22 4.60 7.85
C ARG A 202 -14.16 5.13 6.42
N GLU A 203 -14.66 4.35 5.45
CA GLU A 203 -14.75 4.76 4.06
C GLU A 203 -15.58 6.05 3.91
N LEU A 204 -16.78 6.10 4.50
CA LEU A 204 -17.64 7.28 4.43
C LEU A 204 -16.99 8.49 5.12
N MET A 205 -16.24 8.28 6.20
CA MET A 205 -15.49 9.33 6.87
C MET A 205 -14.41 9.90 5.96
N THR A 206 -13.57 9.03 5.36
CA THR A 206 -12.49 9.45 4.44
C THR A 206 -13.04 10.11 3.17
N LEU A 207 -14.09 9.56 2.57
CA LEU A 207 -14.77 10.19 1.43
C LEU A 207 -15.35 11.58 1.77
N SER A 208 -15.78 11.77 3.02
CA SER A 208 -16.23 13.10 3.49
C SER A 208 -15.07 14.09 3.56
N GLU A 209 -13.91 13.67 4.07
CA GLU A 209 -12.68 14.47 4.10
C GLU A 209 -12.30 14.93 2.68
N GLU A 210 -12.17 14.00 1.75
CA GLU A 210 -11.83 14.27 0.35
C GLU A 210 -12.85 15.21 -0.32
N ARG A 211 -14.13 15.03 -0.03
CA ARG A 211 -15.19 15.85 -0.55
C ARG A 211 -15.13 17.28 -0.01
N ILE A 212 -14.86 17.45 1.29
CA ILE A 212 -14.66 18.75 1.91
C ILE A 212 -13.47 19.44 1.27
N GLU A 213 -12.32 18.79 1.18
CA GLU A 213 -11.11 19.35 0.57
C GLU A 213 -11.32 19.73 -0.89
N THR A 214 -11.96 18.86 -1.68
CA THR A 214 -12.26 19.13 -3.10
C THR A 214 -13.15 20.38 -3.26
N VAL A 215 -14.20 20.51 -2.47
CA VAL A 215 -15.13 21.64 -2.59
C VAL A 215 -14.46 22.92 -2.11
N LEU A 216 -13.69 22.88 -1.04
CA LEU A 216 -12.91 24.02 -0.56
C LEU A 216 -11.82 24.42 -1.56
N GLY A 217 -11.12 23.46 -2.14
CA GLY A 217 -10.13 23.69 -3.21
C GLY A 217 -10.75 24.41 -4.40
N ASN A 218 -11.93 23.97 -4.88
CA ASN A 218 -12.66 24.61 -5.97
C ASN A 218 -13.15 26.04 -5.61
N ALA A 219 -13.31 26.36 -4.32
CA ALA A 219 -13.62 27.69 -3.83
C ALA A 219 -12.38 28.58 -3.62
N GLY A 220 -11.20 28.09 -4.01
CA GLY A 220 -9.93 28.82 -3.92
C GLY A 220 -9.10 28.53 -2.68
N TYR A 221 -9.56 27.66 -1.79
CA TYR A 221 -8.82 27.21 -0.61
C TYR A 221 -7.96 25.99 -0.97
N THR A 222 -6.99 26.19 -1.84
CA THR A 222 -6.18 25.11 -2.46
C THR A 222 -5.39 24.26 -1.44
N PHE A 223 -5.15 24.80 -0.26
CA PHE A 223 -4.42 24.12 0.82
C PHE A 223 -5.34 23.75 1.99
N ALA A 224 -6.63 23.68 1.76
CA ALA A 224 -7.57 23.22 2.76
C ALA A 224 -7.28 21.76 3.12
N SER A 225 -7.42 21.42 4.40
CA SER A 225 -7.35 20.06 4.90
C SER A 225 -8.55 19.75 5.75
N ALA A 226 -8.99 18.50 5.69
CA ALA A 226 -10.03 17.97 6.54
C ALA A 226 -9.57 16.63 7.11
N THR A 227 -9.67 16.45 8.42
CA THR A 227 -9.29 15.21 9.08
C THR A 227 -10.43 14.74 9.97
N GLY A 228 -10.92 13.53 9.71
CA GLY A 228 -11.94 12.88 10.52
C GLY A 228 -11.32 12.05 11.65
N SER A 229 -11.96 12.04 12.79
CA SER A 229 -11.60 11.20 13.92
C SER A 229 -12.84 10.63 14.56
N PRO A 230 -12.97 9.30 14.64
CA PRO A 230 -14.05 8.69 15.41
C PRO A 230 -13.67 8.69 16.89
N GLU A 231 -14.57 9.15 17.75
CA GLU A 231 -14.43 9.09 19.20
C GLU A 231 -15.62 8.35 19.80
N LEU A 232 -15.37 7.47 20.76
CA LEU A 232 -16.43 6.81 21.49
C LEU A 232 -17.22 7.85 22.29
N ALA A 233 -18.55 7.80 22.22
CA ALA A 233 -19.42 8.62 23.02
C ALA A 233 -19.37 8.21 24.50
N GLU A 234 -19.90 9.03 25.39
CA GLU A 234 -19.90 8.75 26.83
C GLU A 234 -20.67 7.49 27.22
N ASP A 235 -21.59 7.06 26.38
CA ASP A 235 -22.35 5.79 26.55
C ASP A 235 -21.49 4.55 26.30
N GLY A 236 -20.35 4.70 25.59
CA GLY A 236 -19.49 3.59 25.16
C GLY A 236 -20.10 2.67 24.10
N GLU A 237 -21.30 2.97 23.60
CA GLU A 237 -22.05 2.15 22.64
C GLU A 237 -22.15 2.80 21.26
N SER A 238 -21.82 4.10 21.15
CA SER A 238 -21.90 4.87 19.91
C SER A 238 -20.64 5.68 19.65
N VAL A 239 -20.53 6.23 18.44
CA VAL A 239 -19.36 6.99 17.96
C VAL A 239 -19.78 8.41 17.54
N ILE A 240 -19.02 9.39 17.99
CA ILE A 240 -19.06 10.76 17.49
C ILE A 240 -17.99 10.89 16.41
N VAL A 241 -18.37 11.24 15.18
CA VAL A 241 -17.41 11.51 14.10
C VAL A 241 -17.06 12.99 14.11
N LYS A 242 -15.82 13.30 14.46
CA LYS A 242 -15.32 14.69 14.53
C LYS A 242 -14.49 15.01 13.30
N TYR A 243 -14.86 16.08 12.58
CA TYR A 243 -14.06 16.61 11.48
C TYR A 243 -13.36 17.89 11.92
N PHE A 244 -12.05 17.87 11.86
CA PHE A 244 -11.23 19.06 12.01
C PHE A 244 -10.91 19.60 10.61
N VAL A 245 -11.39 20.81 10.31
CA VAL A 245 -11.25 21.45 9.00
C VAL A 245 -10.40 22.70 9.15
N ASP A 246 -9.30 22.77 8.42
CA ASP A 246 -8.51 23.98 8.24
C ASP A 246 -8.64 24.43 6.78
N ALA A 247 -9.40 25.50 6.58
CA ALA A 247 -9.58 26.07 5.25
C ALA A 247 -8.30 26.76 4.72
N GLY A 248 -7.38 27.14 5.60
CA GLY A 248 -6.20 27.90 5.21
C GLY A 248 -6.50 29.25 4.61
N SER A 249 -5.67 29.70 3.68
CA SER A 249 -5.84 30.98 2.95
C SER A 249 -6.20 30.73 1.50
N ARG A 250 -7.06 31.62 0.91
CA ARG A 250 -7.32 31.56 -0.52
C ARG A 250 -6.06 31.81 -1.33
N ALA A 251 -5.76 30.92 -2.25
CA ALA A 251 -4.69 31.09 -3.21
C ALA A 251 -5.19 31.77 -4.49
N TYR A 252 -4.39 32.68 -5.03
CA TYR A 252 -4.69 33.38 -6.27
C TYR A 252 -3.61 33.07 -7.31
N VAL A 253 -4.04 32.78 -8.52
CA VAL A 253 -3.12 32.58 -9.64
C VAL A 253 -2.53 33.90 -10.04
N ARG A 254 -1.27 34.12 -9.73
CA ARG A 254 -0.56 35.36 -10.07
C ARG A 254 -0.26 35.44 -11.57
N ARG A 255 0.21 34.33 -12.15
CA ARG A 255 0.63 34.26 -13.55
C ARG A 255 0.52 32.84 -14.08
N ILE A 256 0.13 32.71 -15.33
CA ILE A 256 0.13 31.47 -16.08
C ILE A 256 1.18 31.60 -17.20
N SER A 257 2.14 30.66 -17.27
CA SER A 257 3.16 30.64 -18.31
C SER A 257 3.08 29.32 -19.06
N PHE A 258 3.14 29.37 -20.38
CA PHE A 258 3.22 28.19 -21.24
C PHE A 258 4.67 27.99 -21.70
N SER A 259 5.09 26.74 -21.86
CA SER A 259 6.40 26.38 -22.40
C SER A 259 6.23 25.16 -23.32
N GLY A 260 7.07 25.11 -24.38
CA GLY A 260 7.02 24.01 -25.36
C GLY A 260 5.96 24.17 -26.46
N ASN A 261 5.18 25.24 -26.48
CA ASN A 261 4.16 25.52 -27.48
C ASN A 261 4.77 26.15 -28.76
N THR A 262 5.50 25.37 -29.53
CA THR A 262 6.20 25.87 -30.73
C THR A 262 5.28 26.19 -31.91
N LEU A 263 4.09 25.58 -31.99
CA LEU A 263 3.14 25.73 -33.08
C LEU A 263 1.89 26.53 -32.70
N THR A 264 1.55 26.60 -31.40
CA THR A 264 0.32 27.24 -30.92
C THR A 264 0.66 28.49 -30.14
N GLN A 265 0.02 29.61 -30.48
CA GLN A 265 0.22 30.87 -29.76
C GLN A 265 -0.38 30.82 -28.35
N ASP A 266 0.24 31.50 -27.39
CA ASP A 266 -0.23 31.58 -26.00
C ASP A 266 -1.70 32.02 -25.88
N GLU A 267 -2.13 32.95 -26.73
CA GLU A 267 -3.51 33.47 -26.73
C GLU A 267 -4.54 32.37 -27.00
N VAL A 268 -4.22 31.42 -27.86
CA VAL A 268 -5.11 30.29 -28.18
C VAL A 268 -5.20 29.35 -26.99
N LEU A 269 -4.08 29.08 -26.35
CA LEU A 269 -4.03 28.22 -25.15
C LEU A 269 -4.79 28.87 -23.98
N ARG A 270 -4.58 30.19 -23.76
CA ARG A 270 -5.26 30.94 -22.70
C ARG A 270 -6.78 30.94 -22.86
N ARG A 271 -7.27 31.02 -24.09
CA ARG A 271 -8.72 31.01 -24.38
C ARG A 271 -9.39 29.69 -24.00
N GLU A 272 -8.66 28.59 -24.10
CA GLU A 272 -9.16 27.24 -23.77
C GLU A 272 -9.04 26.89 -22.27
N MET A 273 -8.30 27.71 -21.50
CA MET A 273 -8.14 27.49 -20.07
C MET A 273 -9.36 28.01 -19.29
N ARG A 274 -9.76 27.23 -18.29
CA ARG A 274 -10.79 27.65 -17.32
C ARG A 274 -10.23 28.56 -16.22
N GLN A 275 -8.94 28.35 -15.87
CA GLN A 275 -8.24 29.15 -14.87
C GLN A 275 -7.81 30.51 -15.43
N MET A 276 -8.07 31.60 -14.70
CA MET A 276 -7.67 32.94 -15.08
C MET A 276 -6.59 33.50 -14.15
N GLU A 277 -5.71 34.35 -14.67
CA GLU A 277 -4.80 35.16 -13.85
C GLU A 277 -5.59 36.17 -13.02
N GLY A 278 -5.17 36.34 -11.76
CA GLY A 278 -5.89 37.21 -10.80
C GLY A 278 -7.11 36.56 -10.16
N GLY A 279 -7.58 35.42 -10.67
CA GLY A 279 -8.62 34.63 -10.04
C GLY A 279 -8.04 33.69 -8.95
N TRP A 280 -8.90 33.20 -8.07
CA TRP A 280 -8.47 32.13 -7.14
C TRP A 280 -8.14 30.86 -7.89
N ALA A 281 -7.17 30.13 -7.34
CA ALA A 281 -6.74 28.83 -7.88
C ALA A 281 -7.81 27.76 -7.58
N SER A 282 -8.27 27.03 -8.59
CA SER A 282 -9.30 25.98 -8.45
C SER A 282 -8.93 24.76 -9.29
#